data_624334c630f55d52d535a39084966c97
#
_entry.id   624334c630f55d52d535a39084966c97
#
_cell.length_a   1.000
_cell.length_b   1.000
_cell.length_c   1.000
_cell.angle_alpha   90.00
_cell.angle_beta   90.00
_cell.angle_gamma   90.00
#
_symmetry.space_group_name_H-M   'P 1'
#
loop_
_entity.id
_entity.type
_entity.pdbx_description
1 polymer ?
#
loop_
_entity_poly.entity_id
_entity_poly.type
_entity_poly.pdbx_seq_one_letter_code
_entity_poly.pdbx_strand_id
1 'polypeptide(L)'
;DLHSFPTRRSSDLVQENGGIDIKMMGDDCIAISAKGHPIKTKTLGQKKYVDAIDKNTIVFGIGPAGTGKTYLAVAKAVTALRSKEVSRIILTRPAVEAGEKLGFLPGDLQNKVDPYLRPLYDGMYEMLGGEGFLKYQEKGVIEVAPLAYMRGRTLDNAFIILDEAQNTTHEQIG
;
A
#
# COMPACT_ATOMS: atom_id res chain seq x y z
N ASP A 1 16.54 8.18 -2.99
CA ASP A 1 16.53 8.84 -4.28
C ASP A 1 16.01 7.90 -5.35
N LEU A 2 14.84 8.24 -5.94
CA LEU A 2 14.15 7.39 -6.91
C LEU A 2 14.84 7.31 -8.27
N HIS A 3 15.94 8.04 -8.47
CA HIS A 3 16.58 8.15 -9.76
C HIS A 3 17.73 7.17 -10.01
N SER A 4 18.16 6.43 -9.00
CA SER A 4 19.43 5.68 -9.06
C SER A 4 19.31 4.21 -9.47
N PHE A 5 18.11 3.66 -9.75
CA PHE A 5 17.95 2.25 -10.00
C PHE A 5 17.86 1.92 -11.50
N PRO A 6 18.65 0.94 -11.99
CA PRO A 6 18.52 0.46 -13.34
C PRO A 6 17.17 -0.23 -13.56
N THR A 7 16.56 0.00 -14.69
CA THR A 7 15.33 -0.65 -15.09
C THR A 7 15.65 -1.82 -16.00
N ARG A 8 15.31 -3.01 -15.58
CA ARG A 8 15.25 -4.18 -16.48
C ARG A 8 13.99 -4.13 -17.31
N ARG A 9 14.04 -4.69 -18.49
CA ARG A 9 12.85 -4.83 -19.36
C ARG A 9 12.25 -6.22 -19.18
N SER A 10 10.93 -6.31 -19.25
CA SER A 10 10.20 -7.59 -19.16
C SER A 10 10.70 -8.63 -20.16
N SER A 11 11.20 -8.17 -21.32
CA SER A 11 11.77 -9.03 -22.34
C SER A 11 13.01 -9.80 -21.88
N ASP A 12 13.80 -9.20 -21.00
CA ASP A 12 15.05 -9.81 -20.55
C ASP A 12 14.78 -11.02 -19.64
N LEU A 13 13.77 -10.91 -18.77
CA LEU A 13 13.34 -12.00 -17.90
C LEU A 13 12.67 -13.14 -18.68
N VAL A 14 11.93 -12.82 -19.74
CA VAL A 14 11.29 -13.82 -20.58
C VAL A 14 12.32 -14.68 -21.32
N GLN A 15 13.45 -14.09 -21.71
CA GLN A 15 14.52 -14.83 -22.35
C GLN A 15 15.30 -15.71 -21.38
N GLU A 16 15.45 -15.29 -20.14
CA GLU A 16 16.18 -16.05 -19.12
C GLU A 16 15.44 -17.28 -18.61
N ASN A 17 14.11 -17.23 -18.57
CA ASN A 17 13.32 -18.23 -17.84
C ASN A 17 12.25 -19.00 -18.65
N GLY A 18 11.99 -18.66 -19.88
CA GLY A 18 11.31 -19.48 -20.90
C GLY A 18 9.90 -20.05 -20.61
N GLY A 19 9.11 -19.50 -19.70
CA GLY A 19 7.79 -20.02 -19.36
C GLY A 19 6.64 -19.02 -19.49
N ILE A 20 5.41 -19.53 -19.66
CA ILE A 20 4.18 -18.70 -19.78
C ILE A 20 3.94 -17.92 -18.50
N ASP A 21 4.16 -18.53 -17.35
CA ASP A 21 3.98 -17.88 -16.03
C ASP A 21 4.94 -16.71 -15.84
N ILE A 22 6.12 -16.80 -16.40
CA ILE A 22 7.14 -15.77 -16.33
C ILE A 22 6.83 -14.61 -17.27
N LYS A 23 6.16 -14.84 -18.38
CA LYS A 23 5.63 -13.77 -19.23
C LYS A 23 4.57 -12.95 -18.51
N MET A 24 3.72 -13.59 -17.69
CA MET A 24 2.75 -12.90 -16.84
C MET A 24 3.42 -12.23 -15.65
N MET A 25 4.49 -12.81 -15.15
CA MET A 25 5.25 -12.35 -13.99
C MET A 25 6.33 -11.34 -14.32
N GLY A 26 6.68 -11.08 -15.55
CA GLY A 26 7.78 -10.19 -15.98
C GLY A 26 8.25 -9.13 -14.98
N ASP A 27 9.31 -8.45 -15.25
CA ASP A 27 9.94 -7.46 -14.34
C ASP A 27 8.97 -6.41 -13.78
N ASP A 28 7.92 -6.10 -14.54
CA ASP A 28 6.93 -5.09 -14.16
C ASP A 28 5.81 -5.63 -13.28
N CYS A 29 5.70 -6.95 -13.14
CA CYS A 29 4.70 -7.60 -12.32
C CYS A 29 5.14 -7.60 -10.86
N ILE A 30 4.32 -6.99 -10.00
CA ILE A 30 4.60 -6.86 -8.57
C ILE A 30 3.72 -7.75 -7.71
N ALA A 31 2.55 -8.10 -8.18
CA ALA A 31 1.61 -8.95 -7.47
C ALA A 31 0.56 -9.52 -8.42
N ILE A 32 -0.21 -10.48 -7.92
CA ILE A 32 -1.39 -11.02 -8.60
C ILE A 32 -2.61 -10.74 -7.71
N SER A 33 -3.65 -10.15 -8.30
CA SER A 33 -4.89 -9.84 -7.58
C SER A 33 -5.64 -11.12 -7.17
N ALA A 34 -6.63 -10.99 -6.32
CA ALA A 34 -7.50 -12.10 -5.91
C ALA A 34 -8.22 -12.77 -7.10
N LYS A 35 -8.44 -12.03 -8.17
CA LYS A 35 -9.05 -12.54 -9.42
C LYS A 35 -8.04 -13.13 -10.40
N GLY A 36 -6.78 -13.22 -10.02
CA GLY A 36 -5.71 -13.76 -10.88
C GLY A 36 -5.15 -12.77 -11.90
N HIS A 37 -5.48 -11.49 -11.80
CA HIS A 37 -4.94 -10.47 -12.71
C HIS A 37 -3.57 -9.98 -12.23
N PRO A 38 -2.56 -9.92 -13.11
CA PRO A 38 -1.26 -9.40 -12.74
C PRO A 38 -1.32 -7.89 -12.53
N ILE A 39 -0.71 -7.42 -11.45
CA ILE A 39 -0.53 -6.00 -11.16
C ILE A 39 0.87 -5.63 -11.59
N LYS A 40 0.95 -4.70 -12.53
CA LYS A 40 2.21 -4.30 -13.16
C LYS A 40 2.44 -2.80 -13.03
N THR A 41 3.70 -2.44 -12.99
CA THR A 41 4.09 -1.04 -13.20
C THR A 41 3.90 -0.67 -14.67
N LYS A 42 3.31 0.50 -14.92
CA LYS A 42 2.99 0.99 -16.26
C LYS A 42 3.93 2.09 -16.74
N THR A 43 4.60 2.73 -15.82
CA THR A 43 5.51 3.85 -16.09
C THR A 43 6.87 3.64 -15.43
N LEU A 44 7.88 4.35 -15.94
CA LEU A 44 9.22 4.33 -15.35
C LEU A 44 9.20 4.86 -13.90
N GLY A 45 8.40 5.88 -13.62
CA GLY A 45 8.24 6.42 -12.28
C GLY A 45 7.65 5.40 -11.30
N GLN A 46 6.64 4.66 -11.72
CA GLN A 46 6.06 3.58 -10.93
C GLN A 46 7.10 2.48 -10.64
N LYS A 47 7.89 2.10 -11.63
CA LYS A 47 8.93 1.10 -11.45
C LYS A 47 9.98 1.54 -10.45
N LYS A 48 10.45 2.77 -10.55
CA LYS A 48 11.38 3.35 -9.58
C LYS A 48 10.82 3.38 -8.17
N TYR A 49 9.54 3.69 -8.05
CA TYR A 49 8.83 3.68 -6.76
C TYR A 49 8.79 2.29 -6.13
N VAL A 50 8.41 1.29 -6.90
CA VAL A 50 8.38 -0.12 -6.45
C VAL A 50 9.77 -0.61 -6.07
N ASP A 51 10.78 -0.33 -6.89
CA ASP A 51 12.18 -0.68 -6.60
C ASP A 51 12.68 0.00 -5.32
N ALA A 52 12.29 1.25 -5.09
CA ALA A 52 12.64 1.97 -3.87
C ALA A 52 12.02 1.31 -2.63
N ILE A 53 10.77 0.86 -2.72
CA ILE A 53 10.11 0.12 -1.62
C ILE A 53 10.89 -1.18 -1.29
N ASP A 54 11.37 -1.89 -2.30
CA ASP A 54 12.13 -3.12 -2.10
C ASP A 54 13.47 -2.92 -1.41
N LYS A 55 14.10 -1.76 -1.62
CA LYS A 55 15.48 -1.50 -1.20
C LYS A 55 15.62 -0.62 0.02
N ASN A 56 14.56 0.01 0.47
CA ASN A 56 14.62 1.00 1.55
C ASN A 56 13.57 0.72 2.61
N THR A 57 13.90 1.05 3.84
CA THR A 57 12.98 0.95 4.97
C THR A 57 11.90 2.04 4.93
N ILE A 58 12.25 3.24 4.49
CA ILE A 58 11.35 4.38 4.40
C ILE A 58 11.38 4.92 2.98
N VAL A 59 10.21 5.09 2.39
CA VAL A 59 10.03 5.61 1.03
C VAL A 59 8.95 6.68 1.00
N PHE A 60 9.26 7.80 0.38
CA PHE A 60 8.30 8.88 0.11
C PHE A 60 7.90 8.85 -1.37
N GLY A 61 6.64 8.52 -1.62
CA GLY A 61 6.07 8.57 -2.97
C GLY A 61 5.40 9.92 -3.23
N ILE A 62 6.05 10.78 -3.98
CA ILE A 62 5.56 12.11 -4.31
C ILE A 62 5.16 12.16 -5.77
N GLY A 63 3.95 12.61 -6.05
CA GLY A 63 3.46 12.74 -7.41
C GLY A 63 1.98 13.12 -7.47
N PRO A 64 1.46 13.45 -8.67
CA PRO A 64 0.07 13.82 -8.85
C PRO A 64 -0.91 12.72 -8.41
N ALA A 65 -2.14 13.11 -8.14
CA ALA A 65 -3.23 12.17 -7.92
C ALA A 65 -3.45 11.28 -9.15
N GLY A 66 -3.91 10.05 -8.93
CA GLY A 66 -4.20 9.11 -10.03
C GLY A 66 -2.98 8.43 -10.66
N THR A 67 -1.79 8.56 -10.08
CA THR A 67 -0.56 7.90 -10.56
C THR A 67 -0.35 6.49 -10.00
N GLY A 68 -1.27 6.00 -9.17
CA GLY A 68 -1.24 4.64 -8.62
C GLY A 68 -0.31 4.45 -7.42
N LYS A 69 0.12 5.50 -6.75
CA LYS A 69 1.03 5.43 -5.59
C LYS A 69 0.52 4.51 -4.50
N THR A 70 -0.70 4.76 -4.02
CA THR A 70 -1.32 3.97 -2.95
C THR A 70 -1.57 2.54 -3.37
N TYR A 71 -2.09 2.35 -4.57
CA TYR A 71 -2.36 1.03 -5.13
C TYR A 71 -1.11 0.16 -5.22
N LEU A 72 -0.01 0.71 -5.72
CA LEU A 72 1.26 0.02 -5.82
C LEU A 72 1.86 -0.29 -4.44
N ALA A 73 1.74 0.63 -3.49
CA ALA A 73 2.17 0.41 -2.12
C ALA A 73 1.39 -0.72 -1.45
N VAL A 74 0.06 -0.77 -1.64
CA VAL A 74 -0.80 -1.86 -1.16
C VAL A 74 -0.38 -3.19 -1.78
N ALA A 75 -0.13 -3.23 -3.09
CA ALA A 75 0.33 -4.43 -3.77
C ALA A 75 1.67 -4.94 -3.20
N LYS A 76 2.61 -4.05 -2.94
CA LYS A 76 3.89 -4.40 -2.32
C LYS A 76 3.71 -4.88 -0.88
N ALA A 77 2.84 -4.26 -0.11
CA ALA A 77 2.55 -4.67 1.26
C ALA A 77 1.97 -6.10 1.31
N VAL A 78 1.01 -6.41 0.45
CA VAL A 78 0.42 -7.75 0.37
C VAL A 78 1.46 -8.79 -0.07
N THR A 79 2.32 -8.45 -1.00
CA THR A 79 3.42 -9.33 -1.42
C THR A 79 4.38 -9.61 -0.26
N ALA A 80 4.77 -8.59 0.48
CA ALA A 80 5.63 -8.73 1.66
C ALA A 80 4.98 -9.57 2.77
N LEU A 81 3.66 -9.43 2.97
CA LEU A 81 2.93 -10.25 3.92
C LEU A 81 2.89 -11.73 3.49
N ARG A 82 2.61 -11.99 2.22
CA ARG A 82 2.56 -13.35 1.67
C ARG A 82 3.91 -14.05 1.70
N SER A 83 5.00 -13.33 1.47
CA SER A 83 6.37 -13.85 1.56
C SER A 83 6.93 -13.86 2.99
N LYS A 84 6.13 -13.46 3.97
CA LYS A 84 6.49 -13.41 5.40
C LYS A 84 7.67 -12.48 5.72
N GLU A 85 7.92 -11.51 4.89
CA GLU A 85 8.88 -10.43 5.17
C GLU A 85 8.38 -9.53 6.29
N VAL A 86 7.06 -9.35 6.37
CA VAL A 86 6.36 -8.65 7.45
C VAL A 86 5.24 -9.52 8.01
N SER A 87 4.88 -9.27 9.25
CA SER A 87 3.78 -9.98 9.91
C SER A 87 2.47 -9.20 9.96
N ARG A 88 2.50 -7.91 9.67
CA ARG A 88 1.34 -7.02 9.68
C ARG A 88 1.41 -5.98 8.58
N ILE A 89 0.23 -5.51 8.19
CA ILE A 89 0.06 -4.35 7.31
C ILE A 89 -0.80 -3.33 8.04
N ILE A 90 -0.35 -2.10 8.06
CA ILE A 90 -1.09 -0.98 8.63
C ILE A 90 -1.28 0.07 7.55
N LEU A 91 -2.54 0.36 7.26
CA LEU A 91 -2.95 1.40 6.33
C LEU A 91 -3.55 2.54 7.12
N THR A 92 -3.01 3.72 6.94
CA THR A 92 -3.47 4.88 7.68
C THR A 92 -3.52 6.13 6.81
N ARG A 93 -4.41 7.02 7.16
CA ARG A 93 -4.52 8.38 6.61
C ARG A 93 -4.66 9.36 7.75
N PRO A 94 -4.12 10.60 7.60
CA PRO A 94 -4.51 11.69 8.47
C PRO A 94 -6.01 11.93 8.34
N ALA A 95 -6.73 11.95 9.44
CA ALA A 95 -8.19 12.04 9.41
C ALA A 95 -8.71 13.48 9.33
N VAL A 96 -7.88 14.43 9.01
CA VAL A 96 -8.24 15.85 8.95
C VAL A 96 -8.46 16.26 7.51
N GLU A 97 -9.71 16.23 7.07
CA GLU A 97 -10.10 17.10 5.97
C GLU A 97 -10.22 18.55 6.48
N ALA A 98 -9.89 19.51 5.60
CA ALA A 98 -9.86 20.92 5.90
C ALA A 98 -11.02 21.39 6.80
N GLY A 99 -10.76 21.60 8.08
CA GLY A 99 -11.68 22.20 9.03
C GLY A 99 -12.58 21.27 9.84
N GLU A 100 -12.61 19.97 9.60
CA GLU A 100 -13.39 19.03 10.40
C GLU A 100 -12.57 18.38 11.50
N LYS A 101 -12.96 18.65 12.74
CA LYS A 101 -12.42 17.94 13.90
C LYS A 101 -13.26 16.68 14.14
N LEU A 102 -12.66 15.52 13.98
CA LEU A 102 -13.32 14.22 14.17
C LEU A 102 -14.02 14.03 15.52
N GLY A 103 -13.67 14.80 16.54
CA GLY A 103 -14.23 14.70 17.90
C GLY A 103 -15.63 15.29 18.07
N PHE A 104 -16.20 15.98 17.09
CA PHE A 104 -17.46 16.70 17.24
C PHE A 104 -18.66 16.13 16.48
N LEU A 105 -18.50 14.99 15.83
CA LEU A 105 -19.58 14.39 15.06
C LEU A 105 -20.31 13.34 15.92
N PRO A 106 -21.62 13.51 16.19
CA PRO A 106 -22.39 12.52 16.89
C PRO A 106 -22.55 11.26 16.01
N GLY A 107 -22.33 10.09 16.60
CA GLY A 107 -22.43 8.81 15.95
C GLY A 107 -21.11 8.05 15.86
N ASP A 108 -21.20 6.83 15.39
CA ASP A 108 -20.07 5.93 15.30
C ASP A 108 -18.95 6.52 14.43
N LEU A 109 -17.79 6.74 15.02
CA LEU A 109 -16.59 7.24 14.34
C LEU A 109 -16.23 6.40 13.12
N GLN A 110 -16.48 5.09 13.20
CA GLN A 110 -16.19 4.14 12.15
C GLN A 110 -17.01 4.43 10.89
N ASN A 111 -18.29 4.69 11.04
CA ASN A 111 -19.19 5.00 9.91
C ASN A 111 -18.88 6.34 9.22
N LYS A 112 -18.19 7.25 9.90
CA LYS A 112 -17.84 8.57 9.37
C LYS A 112 -16.45 8.63 8.75
N VAL A 113 -15.56 7.80 9.25
CA VAL A 113 -14.19 7.69 8.73
C VAL A 113 -14.12 6.74 7.54
N ASP A 114 -15.01 5.74 7.47
CA ASP A 114 -15.07 4.75 6.40
C ASP A 114 -15.02 5.33 4.98
N PRO A 115 -15.80 6.37 4.60
CA PRO A 115 -15.70 6.95 3.26
C PRO A 115 -14.33 7.51 2.94
N TYR A 116 -13.64 8.08 3.91
CA TYR A 116 -12.31 8.63 3.76
C TYR A 116 -11.24 7.54 3.60
N LEU A 117 -11.42 6.42 4.26
CA LEU A 117 -10.53 5.27 4.18
C LEU A 117 -10.88 4.31 3.04
N ARG A 118 -12.01 4.50 2.38
CA ARG A 118 -12.52 3.61 1.33
C ARG A 118 -11.49 3.26 0.25
N PRO A 119 -10.70 4.19 -0.30
CA PRO A 119 -9.69 3.83 -1.31
C PRO A 119 -8.66 2.81 -0.82
N LEU A 120 -8.34 2.81 0.46
CA LEU A 120 -7.46 1.83 1.08
C LEU A 120 -8.12 0.45 1.18
N TYR A 121 -9.39 0.42 1.56
CA TYR A 121 -10.19 -0.82 1.56
C TYR A 121 -10.33 -1.41 0.16
N ASP A 122 -10.61 -0.58 -0.84
CA ASP A 122 -10.77 -1.03 -2.22
C ASP A 122 -9.51 -1.69 -2.75
N GLY A 123 -8.35 -1.13 -2.47
CA GLY A 123 -7.06 -1.71 -2.82
C GLY A 123 -6.85 -3.08 -2.17
N MET A 124 -7.19 -3.22 -0.90
CA MET A 124 -7.09 -4.49 -0.17
C MET A 124 -8.09 -5.53 -0.67
N TYR A 125 -9.34 -5.13 -0.97
CA TYR A 125 -10.33 -6.04 -1.55
C TYR A 125 -9.90 -6.58 -2.91
N GLU A 126 -9.31 -5.75 -3.74
CA GLU A 126 -8.80 -6.19 -5.05
C GLU A 126 -7.66 -7.19 -4.91
N MET A 127 -6.76 -6.97 -3.96
CA MET A 127 -5.59 -7.82 -3.74
C MET A 127 -5.91 -9.15 -3.05
N LEU A 128 -6.78 -9.14 -2.07
CA LEU A 128 -7.03 -10.27 -1.17
C LEU A 128 -8.41 -10.91 -1.34
N GLY A 129 -9.32 -10.22 -2.02
CA GLY A 129 -10.75 -10.54 -1.99
C GLY A 129 -11.38 -10.15 -0.64
N GLY A 130 -12.71 -10.04 -0.62
CA GLY A 130 -13.44 -9.61 0.58
C GLY A 130 -13.26 -10.56 1.76
N GLU A 131 -13.36 -11.86 1.51
CA GLU A 131 -13.23 -12.88 2.56
C GLU A 131 -11.81 -12.95 3.13
N GLY A 132 -10.80 -12.94 2.27
CA GLY A 132 -9.39 -12.94 2.69
C GLY A 132 -9.03 -11.70 3.50
N PHE A 133 -9.48 -10.54 3.06
CA PHE A 133 -9.26 -9.29 3.79
C PHE A 133 -9.92 -9.28 5.16
N LEU A 134 -11.18 -9.71 5.27
CA LEU A 134 -11.89 -9.82 6.55
C LEU A 134 -11.17 -10.75 7.52
N LYS A 135 -10.69 -11.91 7.07
CA LYS A 135 -9.92 -12.83 7.92
C LYS A 135 -8.66 -12.18 8.48
N TYR A 136 -7.93 -11.43 7.67
CA TYR A 136 -6.73 -10.73 8.14
C TYR A 136 -7.05 -9.59 9.10
N GLN A 137 -8.15 -8.88 8.89
CA GLN A 137 -8.61 -7.86 9.83
C GLN A 137 -9.01 -8.46 11.18
N GLU A 138 -9.77 -9.53 11.20
CA GLU A 138 -10.19 -10.22 12.41
C GLU A 138 -9.01 -10.74 13.24
N LYS A 139 -7.97 -11.19 12.56
CA LYS A 139 -6.72 -11.64 13.20
C LYS A 139 -5.80 -10.49 13.63
N GLY A 140 -6.13 -9.26 13.31
CA GLY A 140 -5.27 -8.10 13.56
C GLY A 140 -4.01 -8.06 12.69
N VAL A 141 -3.95 -8.82 11.62
CA VAL A 141 -2.82 -8.83 10.68
C VAL A 141 -2.87 -7.63 9.74
N ILE A 142 -4.06 -7.21 9.33
CA ILE A 142 -4.27 -6.00 8.54
C ILE A 142 -5.16 -5.05 9.32
N GLU A 143 -4.72 -3.83 9.46
CA GLU A 143 -5.45 -2.76 10.12
C GLU A 143 -5.56 -1.55 9.21
N VAL A 144 -6.77 -1.00 9.09
CA VAL A 144 -7.03 0.24 8.37
C VAL A 144 -7.68 1.21 9.35
N ALA A 145 -6.98 2.28 9.68
CA ALA A 145 -7.42 3.23 10.69
C ALA A 145 -6.88 4.64 10.45
N PRO A 146 -7.52 5.67 11.00
CA PRO A 146 -6.97 7.01 11.02
C PRO A 146 -5.61 7.09 11.74
N LEU A 147 -4.74 7.98 11.27
CA LEU A 147 -3.41 8.16 11.86
C LEU A 147 -3.44 8.44 13.36
N ALA A 148 -4.44 9.18 13.84
CA ALA A 148 -4.60 9.47 15.26
C ALA A 148 -4.68 8.21 16.15
N TYR A 149 -5.13 7.09 15.62
CA TYR A 149 -5.24 5.82 16.35
C TYR A 149 -3.89 5.10 16.51
N MET A 150 -2.86 5.55 15.80
CA MET A 150 -1.52 4.98 15.86
C MET A 150 -0.67 5.57 16.97
N ARG A 151 -1.13 6.65 17.61
CA ARG A 151 -0.38 7.36 18.64
C ARG A 151 -0.04 6.46 19.83
N GLY A 152 1.24 6.48 20.21
CA GLY A 152 1.73 5.70 21.34
C GLY A 152 1.82 4.19 21.12
N ARG A 153 1.64 3.73 19.88
CA ARG A 153 1.74 2.31 19.53
C ARG A 153 3.13 1.98 18.98
N THR A 154 3.61 0.80 19.32
CA THR A 154 4.79 0.21 18.71
C THR A 154 4.34 -0.74 17.60
N LEU A 155 4.80 -0.49 16.38
CA LEU A 155 4.36 -1.19 15.18
C LEU A 155 5.50 -2.06 14.62
N ASP A 156 5.83 -3.12 15.35
CA ASP A 156 6.93 -3.99 14.98
C ASP A 156 6.60 -4.90 13.80
N ASN A 157 7.59 -5.13 12.96
CA ASN A 157 7.53 -6.05 11.82
C ASN A 157 6.31 -5.82 10.93
N ALA A 158 5.98 -4.56 10.70
CA ALA A 158 4.82 -4.13 9.95
C ALA A 158 5.21 -3.38 8.68
N PHE A 159 4.43 -3.59 7.63
CA PHE A 159 4.44 -2.72 6.46
C PHE A 159 3.41 -1.61 6.69
N ILE A 160 3.87 -0.37 6.79
CA ILE A 160 3.04 0.77 7.13
C ILE A 160 2.91 1.66 5.91
N ILE A 161 1.66 1.96 5.54
CA ILE A 161 1.35 2.90 4.46
C ILE A 161 0.63 4.09 5.08
N LEU A 162 1.28 5.25 5.03
CA LEU A 162 0.67 6.53 5.35
C LEU A 162 0.27 7.22 4.04
N ASP A 163 -1.00 7.13 3.72
CA ASP A 163 -1.55 7.76 2.54
C ASP A 163 -1.98 9.20 2.82
N GLU A 164 -1.93 10.06 1.81
CA GLU A 164 -2.22 11.51 1.95
C GLU A 164 -1.36 12.20 3.03
N ALA A 165 -0.08 11.84 3.10
CA ALA A 165 0.84 12.29 4.14
C ALA A 165 1.04 13.81 4.20
N GLN A 166 0.76 14.54 3.12
CA GLN A 166 0.81 16.01 3.08
C GLN A 166 -0.20 16.67 4.04
N ASN A 167 -1.21 15.93 4.48
CA ASN A 167 -2.22 16.41 5.43
C ASN A 167 -1.83 16.17 6.90
N THR A 168 -0.63 15.64 7.15
CA THR A 168 -0.12 15.45 8.51
C THR A 168 0.38 16.77 9.11
N THR A 169 0.27 16.88 10.43
CA THR A 169 0.91 17.95 11.19
C THR A 169 2.34 17.56 11.57
N HIS A 170 3.17 18.55 11.93
CA HIS A 170 4.52 18.28 12.43
C HIS A 170 4.54 17.35 13.64
N GLU A 171 3.54 17.45 14.51
CA GLU A 171 3.40 16.61 15.71
C GLU A 171 3.08 15.14 15.39
N GLN A 172 2.55 14.86 14.19
CA GLN A 172 2.18 13.51 13.77
C GLN A 172 3.32 12.76 13.08
N ILE A 173 4.34 13.47 12.61
CA ILE A 173 5.47 12.89 11.87
C ILE A 173 6.70 12.71 12.78
N GLY A 174 6.79 13.45 13.88
CA GLY A 174 7.90 13.45 14.84
C GLY A 174 7.97 12.21 15.72
#